data_ff4e7737c3fea49ecbc800ebcd433eec
#
_entry.id   ff4e7737c3fea49ecbc800ebcd433eec
#
_cell.length_a   1.000
_cell.length_b   1.000
_cell.length_c   1.000
_cell.angle_alpha   90.00
_cell.angle_beta   90.00
_cell.angle_gamma   90.00
#
_symmetry.space_group_name_H-M   'P 1'
#
loop_
_entity.id
_entity.type
_entity.pdbx_description
1 polymer ?
#
loop_
_entity_poly.entity_id
_entity_poly.type
_entity_poly.pdbx_seq_one_letter_code
_entity_poly.pdbx_strand_id
1 'polypeptide(L)'
;MNNSTTNPIYSFIQSIPFLTNIIKKGGIRLKWVTAVSALMVIVISIISFLLITISEHALIKANDKLCQTIAHTISSSESFLTAEKRALKRSMILQDIVKGLSKTGIEGFVYAAVYDLNGVLAEKKYTYAAHTNAKLHGKYFSKDLVKLFASLNTTVKERIELTINSGQTWCYRYRIPFEFFKSKVGIIEIVFTEDAILGPVHKARLLMLIIAAILLSASIYAAMRIARQMVQPLEQLTAGVIKVKDGDLTTRIDVTTHDEIGILTEEFNTMIDHLREKLKMQKFVSESTISMIREKKDDELDLGGTNKNMAFLFSDIRGFTAMSEKLPPEQVVSILNEYLDLQSAIIKKHGGDIDKFVGDEIMAVFEDKTKADTAVEAAVDIIESIQKLNKQREKAGAVTITVGIGIHMGDVVHGRMGSKDRMDFTSIGDAVNLAARLCSHADAQTIIVSQEIITNLSKKKFKGKKLGPIK
;
A
#
# COMPACT_ATOMS: atom_id res chain seq x y z
N MET A 1 8.42 -15.61 -25.02
CA MET A 1 8.60 -14.23 -25.51
C MET A 1 7.92 -13.31 -24.50
N ASN A 2 8.69 -12.84 -23.52
CA ASN A 2 8.22 -11.93 -22.46
C ASN A 2 8.42 -10.49 -22.93
N ASN A 3 7.37 -9.84 -23.40
CA ASN A 3 7.35 -8.38 -23.56
C ASN A 3 6.91 -7.75 -22.23
N SER A 4 7.86 -7.50 -21.33
CA SER A 4 7.68 -6.57 -20.24
C SER A 4 7.81 -5.15 -20.80
N THR A 5 6.68 -4.55 -21.17
CA THR A 5 6.60 -3.10 -21.40
C THR A 5 6.86 -2.41 -20.06
N THR A 6 8.11 -2.09 -19.80
CA THR A 6 8.49 -1.26 -18.67
C THR A 6 7.87 0.13 -18.87
N ASN A 7 6.94 0.50 -17.98
CA ASN A 7 6.28 1.78 -17.98
C ASN A 7 7.34 2.90 -17.99
N PRO A 8 7.35 3.82 -18.98
CA PRO A 8 8.39 4.84 -19.14
C PRO A 8 8.54 5.75 -17.91
N ILE A 9 7.47 5.90 -17.11
CA ILE A 9 7.50 6.62 -15.83
C ILE A 9 8.38 5.86 -14.82
N TYR A 10 8.36 4.52 -14.84
CA TYR A 10 9.15 3.68 -13.93
C TYR A 10 10.65 3.76 -14.25
N SER A 11 11.01 3.84 -15.55
CA SER A 11 12.40 4.00 -15.98
C SER A 11 12.97 5.39 -15.63
N PHE A 12 12.15 6.45 -15.72
CA PHE A 12 12.54 7.80 -15.32
C PHE A 12 12.74 7.92 -13.80
N ILE A 13 11.87 7.33 -12.99
CA ILE A 13 12.00 7.31 -11.54
C ILE A 13 13.25 6.53 -11.10
N GLN A 14 13.61 5.46 -11.83
CA GLN A 14 14.84 4.69 -11.56
C GLN A 14 16.13 5.46 -11.87
N SER A 15 16.08 6.49 -12.69
CA SER A 15 17.26 7.33 -13.01
C SER A 15 17.66 8.30 -11.89
N ILE A 16 16.85 8.43 -10.83
CA ILE A 16 17.12 9.31 -9.69
C ILE A 16 17.54 8.42 -8.49
N PRO A 17 18.83 8.34 -8.12
CA PRO A 17 19.36 7.41 -7.11
C PRO A 17 18.70 7.51 -5.73
N PHE A 18 18.29 8.72 -5.35
CA PHE A 18 17.59 8.97 -4.08
C PHE A 18 16.19 8.36 -4.05
N LEU A 19 15.41 8.49 -5.14
CA LEU A 19 14.07 7.92 -5.28
C LEU A 19 14.10 6.40 -5.36
N THR A 20 15.08 5.81 -6.04
CA THR A 20 15.27 4.35 -6.12
C THR A 20 15.52 3.70 -4.77
N ASN A 21 16.25 4.36 -3.90
CA ASN A 21 16.55 3.83 -2.56
C ASN A 21 15.31 3.86 -1.64
N ILE A 22 14.50 4.92 -1.73
CA ILE A 22 13.22 5.06 -1.03
C ILE A 22 12.20 4.02 -1.53
N ILE A 23 12.14 3.80 -2.86
CA ILE A 23 11.22 2.84 -3.47
C ILE A 23 11.60 1.40 -3.14
N LYS A 24 12.89 1.05 -3.04
CA LYS A 24 13.33 -0.31 -2.71
C LYS A 24 13.12 -0.68 -1.25
N LYS A 25 13.35 0.25 -0.31
CA LYS A 25 13.29 0.00 1.13
C LYS A 25 12.00 0.48 1.81
N GLY A 26 11.24 1.36 1.16
CA GLY A 26 10.00 1.90 1.72
C GLY A 26 8.80 0.98 1.56
N GLY A 27 7.93 0.94 2.56
CA GLY A 27 6.62 0.30 2.45
C GLY A 27 5.74 0.92 1.35
N ILE A 28 4.64 0.27 1.03
CA ILE A 28 3.69 0.69 -0.04
C ILE A 28 3.28 2.15 0.12
N ARG A 29 3.04 2.59 1.35
CA ARG A 29 2.68 3.98 1.71
C ARG A 29 3.70 5.00 1.21
N LEU A 30 4.98 4.77 1.48
CA LEU A 30 6.04 5.70 1.07
C LEU A 30 6.20 5.74 -0.46
N LYS A 31 6.04 4.60 -1.12
CA LYS A 31 6.08 4.49 -2.58
C LYS A 31 4.98 5.30 -3.26
N TRP A 32 3.75 5.21 -2.77
CA TRP A 32 2.61 5.96 -3.30
C TRP A 32 2.77 7.48 -3.12
N VAL A 33 3.13 7.92 -1.91
CA VAL A 33 3.33 9.35 -1.63
C VAL A 33 4.44 9.92 -2.52
N THR A 34 5.56 9.23 -2.66
CA THR A 34 6.68 9.70 -3.51
C THR A 34 6.33 9.70 -4.98
N ALA A 35 5.61 8.70 -5.49
CA ALA A 35 5.21 8.64 -6.90
C ALA A 35 4.24 9.76 -7.28
N VAL A 36 3.21 9.99 -6.47
CA VAL A 36 2.22 11.06 -6.69
C VAL A 36 2.87 12.44 -6.59
N SER A 37 3.73 12.66 -5.57
CA SER A 37 4.43 13.93 -5.41
C SER A 37 5.39 14.21 -6.56
N ALA A 38 6.14 13.21 -7.02
CA ALA A 38 7.05 13.36 -8.17
C ALA A 38 6.29 13.68 -9.46
N LEU A 39 5.17 13.01 -9.72
CA LEU A 39 4.32 13.30 -10.88
C LEU A 39 3.80 14.73 -10.85
N MET A 40 3.33 15.22 -9.70
CA MET A 40 2.83 16.58 -9.54
C MET A 40 3.92 17.62 -9.74
N VAL A 41 5.13 17.40 -9.24
CA VAL A 41 6.28 18.29 -9.49
C VAL A 41 6.56 18.40 -10.99
N ILE A 42 6.58 17.29 -11.71
CA ILE A 42 6.81 17.27 -13.16
C ILE A 42 5.73 18.07 -13.89
N VAL A 43 4.45 17.80 -13.61
CA VAL A 43 3.31 18.47 -14.26
C VAL A 43 3.33 19.99 -13.99
N ILE A 44 3.52 20.39 -12.73
CA ILE A 44 3.58 21.81 -12.35
C ILE A 44 4.77 22.50 -13.03
N SER A 45 5.94 21.84 -13.09
CA SER A 45 7.14 22.40 -13.75
C SER A 45 6.92 22.60 -15.24
N ILE A 46 6.31 21.64 -15.93
CA ILE A 46 6.00 21.75 -17.38
C ILE A 46 5.02 22.87 -17.64
N ILE A 47 3.92 22.94 -16.88
CA ILE A 47 2.90 23.98 -17.05
C ILE A 47 3.50 25.37 -16.78
N SER A 48 4.27 25.53 -15.70
CA SER A 48 4.92 26.79 -15.34
C SER A 48 5.90 27.25 -16.44
N PHE A 49 6.72 26.32 -16.94
CA PHE A 49 7.66 26.62 -18.03
C PHE A 49 6.93 27.09 -19.30
N LEU A 50 5.88 26.37 -19.71
CA LEU A 50 5.09 26.73 -20.90
C LEU A 50 4.43 28.10 -20.74
N LEU A 51 3.78 28.38 -19.61
CA LEU A 51 3.10 29.65 -19.36
C LEU A 51 4.08 30.82 -19.34
N ILE A 52 5.24 30.69 -18.72
CA ILE A 52 6.28 31.72 -18.69
C ILE A 52 6.76 32.00 -20.12
N THR A 53 7.09 30.96 -20.88
CA THR A 53 7.60 31.11 -22.26
C THR A 53 6.57 31.74 -23.19
N ILE A 54 5.29 31.35 -23.09
CA ILE A 54 4.21 31.92 -23.89
C ILE A 54 3.98 33.39 -23.53
N SER A 55 3.96 33.72 -22.23
CA SER A 55 3.77 35.09 -21.74
C SER A 55 4.89 36.00 -22.16
N GLU A 56 6.14 35.57 -22.07
CA GLU A 56 7.32 36.32 -22.51
C GLU A 56 7.26 36.61 -24.01
N HIS A 57 6.98 35.59 -24.83
CA HIS A 57 6.83 35.77 -26.28
C HIS A 57 5.69 36.69 -26.64
N ALA A 58 4.54 36.57 -25.97
CA ALA A 58 3.38 37.42 -26.22
C ALA A 58 3.65 38.91 -25.91
N LEU A 59 4.34 39.18 -24.79
CA LEU A 59 4.69 40.56 -24.39
C LEU A 59 5.73 41.18 -25.31
N ILE A 60 6.76 40.45 -25.71
CA ILE A 60 7.76 40.87 -26.66
C ILE A 60 7.08 41.20 -27.99
N LYS A 61 6.20 40.34 -28.51
CA LYS A 61 5.46 40.56 -29.75
C LYS A 61 4.50 41.77 -29.68
N ALA A 62 3.84 41.96 -28.53
CA ALA A 62 2.99 43.12 -28.31
C ALA A 62 3.78 44.42 -28.32
N ASN A 63 4.98 44.41 -27.70
CA ASN A 63 5.86 45.59 -27.71
C ASN A 63 6.44 45.86 -29.11
N ASP A 64 6.81 44.81 -29.86
CA ASP A 64 7.25 44.95 -31.26
C ASP A 64 6.16 45.63 -32.11
N LYS A 65 4.90 45.19 -31.93
CA LYS A 65 3.73 45.80 -32.61
C LYS A 65 3.49 47.25 -32.18
N LEU A 66 3.66 47.56 -30.89
CA LEU A 66 3.53 48.90 -30.37
C LEU A 66 4.57 49.83 -31.00
N CYS A 67 5.84 49.39 -31.08
CA CYS A 67 6.92 50.16 -31.70
C CYS A 67 6.64 50.44 -33.21
N GLN A 68 6.16 49.41 -33.93
CA GLN A 68 5.74 49.59 -35.34
C GLN A 68 4.58 50.55 -35.47
N THR A 69 3.58 50.49 -34.58
CA THR A 69 2.43 51.38 -34.57
C THR A 69 2.88 52.84 -34.31
N ILE A 70 3.75 53.04 -33.32
CA ILE A 70 4.33 54.36 -33.03
C ILE A 70 5.07 54.90 -34.26
N ALA A 71 5.94 54.07 -34.86
CA ALA A 71 6.67 54.47 -36.05
C ALA A 71 5.75 54.80 -37.22
N HIS A 72 4.70 54.03 -37.44
CA HIS A 72 3.69 54.30 -38.46
C HIS A 72 2.91 55.61 -38.17
N THR A 73 2.55 55.84 -36.91
CA THR A 73 1.89 57.10 -36.51
C THR A 73 2.77 58.31 -36.76
N ILE A 74 4.08 58.21 -36.51
CA ILE A 74 5.06 59.27 -36.81
C ILE A 74 5.12 59.52 -38.32
N SER A 75 5.16 58.45 -39.13
CA SER A 75 5.33 58.54 -40.59
C SER A 75 4.05 58.93 -41.36
N SER A 76 2.87 58.64 -40.83
CA SER A 76 1.57 58.82 -41.49
C SER A 76 0.74 59.96 -40.90
N SER A 77 1.30 60.77 -40.01
CA SER A 77 0.50 61.84 -39.42
C SER A 77 0.09 62.83 -40.53
N GLU A 78 -1.18 63.14 -40.56
CA GLU A 78 -1.78 63.98 -41.55
C GLU A 78 -1.10 65.38 -41.61
N SER A 79 -0.75 65.91 -40.44
CA SER A 79 0.00 67.15 -40.30
C SER A 79 1.39 67.12 -40.96
N PHE A 80 2.07 65.88 -40.92
CA PHE A 80 3.33 65.73 -41.59
C PHE A 80 3.19 65.58 -43.11
N LEU A 81 2.18 64.89 -43.58
CA LEU A 81 1.94 64.62 -44.99
C LEU A 81 1.50 65.87 -45.69
N THR A 82 0.71 66.75 -45.06
CA THR A 82 0.20 68.01 -45.59
C THR A 82 1.13 69.19 -45.42
N ALA A 83 2.26 69.00 -44.66
CA ALA A 83 3.23 70.09 -44.51
C ALA A 83 3.83 70.50 -45.84
N GLU A 84 3.76 71.81 -46.19
CA GLU A 84 4.37 72.40 -47.37
C GLU A 84 5.81 71.91 -47.59
N LYS A 85 6.31 71.93 -48.85
CA LYS A 85 7.60 71.36 -49.33
C LYS A 85 8.87 71.79 -48.55
N ARG A 86 8.77 72.47 -47.41
CA ARG A 86 9.90 72.95 -46.61
C ARG A 86 10.30 71.92 -45.55
N ALA A 87 11.47 71.33 -45.65
CA ALA A 87 12.01 70.33 -44.74
C ALA A 87 12.06 70.81 -43.26
N LEU A 88 12.29 72.14 -43.06
CA LEU A 88 12.28 72.69 -41.69
C LEU A 88 10.90 72.58 -41.02
N LYS A 89 9.79 72.78 -41.74
CA LYS A 89 8.43 72.67 -41.19
C LYS A 89 8.14 71.17 -40.81
N ARG A 90 8.59 70.21 -41.62
CA ARG A 90 8.46 68.77 -41.34
C ARG A 90 9.23 68.41 -40.09
N SER A 91 10.47 68.88 -39.95
CA SER A 91 11.30 68.64 -38.78
C SER A 91 10.66 69.14 -37.48
N MET A 92 10.03 70.32 -37.52
CA MET A 92 9.30 70.86 -36.35
C MET A 92 8.08 70.04 -35.98
N ILE A 93 7.31 69.57 -36.94
CA ILE A 93 6.15 68.69 -36.69
C ILE A 93 6.61 67.35 -36.11
N LEU A 94 7.66 66.72 -36.66
CA LEU A 94 8.23 65.49 -36.12
C LEU A 94 8.75 65.69 -34.69
N GLN A 95 9.38 66.84 -34.41
CA GLN A 95 9.86 67.15 -33.05
C GLN A 95 8.71 67.27 -32.06
N ASP A 96 7.59 67.87 -32.44
CA ASP A 96 6.39 68.01 -31.61
C ASP A 96 5.76 66.62 -31.34
N ILE A 97 5.68 65.73 -32.35
CA ILE A 97 5.19 64.38 -32.22
C ILE A 97 6.09 63.55 -31.25
N VAL A 98 7.41 63.54 -31.49
CA VAL A 98 8.37 62.81 -30.70
C VAL A 98 8.42 63.32 -29.25
N LYS A 99 8.32 64.64 -29.06
CA LYS A 99 8.20 65.27 -27.74
C LYS A 99 6.88 64.91 -27.06
N GLY A 100 5.80 64.81 -27.84
CA GLY A 100 4.50 64.34 -27.37
C GLY A 100 4.57 62.91 -26.79
N LEU A 101 5.30 62.01 -27.45
CA LEU A 101 5.48 60.65 -26.98
C LEU A 101 6.08 60.58 -25.57
N SER A 102 7.02 61.47 -25.21
CA SER A 102 7.57 61.50 -23.86
C SER A 102 6.58 61.93 -22.77
N LYS A 103 5.45 62.55 -23.18
CA LYS A 103 4.39 63.01 -22.29
C LYS A 103 3.22 62.03 -22.19
N THR A 104 3.18 61.00 -23.03
CA THR A 104 2.06 60.04 -23.08
C THR A 104 2.03 59.05 -21.92
N GLY A 105 3.03 59.06 -21.05
CA GLY A 105 3.08 58.14 -19.89
C GLY A 105 3.24 56.68 -20.25
N ILE A 106 3.74 56.38 -21.47
CA ILE A 106 4.01 54.98 -21.86
C ILE A 106 5.08 54.42 -20.93
N GLU A 107 4.75 53.37 -20.21
CA GLU A 107 5.61 52.77 -19.24
C GLU A 107 6.92 52.28 -19.88
N GLY A 108 8.04 52.63 -19.26
CA GLY A 108 9.36 52.24 -19.73
C GLY A 108 9.87 52.94 -21.00
N PHE A 109 9.15 53.88 -21.55
CA PHE A 109 9.62 54.66 -22.66
C PHE A 109 10.83 55.52 -22.24
N VAL A 110 11.96 55.37 -22.94
CA VAL A 110 13.22 56.08 -22.63
C VAL A 110 13.37 57.30 -23.56
N TYR A 111 13.41 57.06 -24.85
CA TYR A 111 13.44 58.10 -25.84
C TYR A 111 13.00 57.59 -27.21
N ALA A 112 12.65 58.53 -28.07
CA ALA A 112 12.51 58.33 -29.50
C ALA A 112 13.34 59.37 -30.27
N ALA A 113 13.87 58.93 -31.40
CA ALA A 113 14.62 59.77 -32.30
C ALA A 113 14.23 59.50 -33.76
N VAL A 114 14.24 60.54 -34.60
CA VAL A 114 14.08 60.41 -36.04
C VAL A 114 15.33 60.95 -36.69
N TYR A 115 16.00 60.13 -37.45
CA TYR A 115 17.23 60.43 -38.17
C TYR A 115 16.90 60.72 -39.64
N ASP A 116 17.42 61.84 -40.18
CA ASP A 116 17.30 62.18 -41.59
C ASP A 116 18.57 61.79 -42.35
N LEU A 117 18.43 60.89 -43.30
CA LEU A 117 19.53 60.43 -44.14
C LEU A 117 19.72 61.25 -45.40
N ASN A 118 18.66 61.86 -45.92
CA ASN A 118 18.65 62.43 -47.27
C ASN A 118 18.34 63.96 -47.32
N GLY A 119 18.14 64.59 -46.15
CA GLY A 119 17.74 66.01 -46.08
C GLY A 119 16.24 66.25 -46.43
N VAL A 120 15.45 65.17 -46.45
CA VAL A 120 14.00 65.21 -46.77
C VAL A 120 13.19 65.61 -45.55
N LEU A 121 13.61 65.14 -44.37
CA LEU A 121 12.86 65.34 -43.11
C LEU A 121 13.34 66.59 -42.37
N ALA A 122 14.65 66.95 -42.53
CA ALA A 122 15.28 68.16 -42.02
C ALA A 122 16.11 68.79 -43.14
N GLU A 123 16.40 70.12 -43.10
CA GLU A 123 17.13 70.82 -44.18
C GLU A 123 18.53 70.26 -44.47
N LYS A 124 19.13 69.56 -43.50
CA LYS A 124 20.50 69.03 -43.61
C LYS A 124 20.48 67.50 -43.51
N LYS A 125 21.22 66.83 -44.42
CA LYS A 125 21.45 65.37 -44.36
C LYS A 125 22.18 65.00 -43.09
N TYR A 126 21.94 63.73 -42.61
CA TYR A 126 22.61 63.15 -41.46
C TYR A 126 22.41 63.94 -40.16
N THR A 127 21.22 64.50 -39.98
CA THR A 127 20.86 65.21 -38.76
C THR A 127 19.69 64.56 -38.06
N TYR A 128 19.55 64.82 -36.75
CA TYR A 128 18.34 64.42 -36.00
C TYR A 128 17.18 65.31 -36.46
N ALA A 129 16.28 64.75 -37.26
CA ALA A 129 15.06 65.45 -37.67
C ALA A 129 14.10 65.68 -36.48
N ALA A 130 14.12 64.75 -35.49
CA ALA A 130 13.47 64.90 -34.21
C ALA A 130 14.20 64.04 -33.13
N HIS A 131 14.13 64.47 -31.88
CA HIS A 131 14.63 63.71 -30.73
C HIS A 131 13.90 64.13 -29.45
N THR A 132 13.60 63.20 -28.58
CA THR A 132 12.99 63.48 -27.27
C THR A 132 13.83 64.50 -26.46
N ASN A 133 15.16 64.42 -26.53
CA ASN A 133 16.05 65.47 -26.04
C ASN A 133 16.15 66.59 -27.11
N ALA A 134 15.44 67.67 -26.89
CA ALA A 134 15.40 68.80 -27.82
C ALA A 134 16.78 69.40 -28.15
N LYS A 135 17.83 69.22 -27.28
CA LYS A 135 19.20 69.70 -27.55
C LYS A 135 19.87 68.97 -28.72
N LEU A 136 19.40 67.79 -29.10
CA LEU A 136 19.93 67.00 -30.22
C LEU A 136 19.23 67.31 -31.54
N HIS A 137 18.07 67.92 -31.54
CA HIS A 137 17.31 68.32 -32.74
C HIS A 137 18.21 69.20 -33.64
N GLY A 138 18.29 68.90 -34.93
CA GLY A 138 19.09 69.61 -35.94
C GLY A 138 20.61 69.35 -35.84
N LYS A 139 21.10 68.62 -34.86
CA LYS A 139 22.55 68.24 -34.79
C LYS A 139 22.84 67.08 -35.72
N TYR A 140 24.12 67.00 -36.15
CA TYR A 140 24.61 65.86 -36.92
C TYR A 140 24.82 64.62 -36.01
N PHE A 141 24.48 63.44 -36.50
CA PHE A 141 24.80 62.20 -35.85
C PHE A 141 26.15 61.58 -36.34
N SER A 142 26.69 60.61 -35.68
CA SER A 142 28.05 60.08 -35.97
C SER A 142 28.13 59.42 -37.35
N LYS A 143 29.33 59.46 -37.98
CA LYS A 143 29.57 58.81 -39.28
C LYS A 143 29.35 57.29 -39.24
N ASP A 144 29.56 56.66 -38.10
CA ASP A 144 29.30 55.22 -37.92
C ASP A 144 27.82 54.90 -38.02
N LEU A 145 26.96 55.70 -37.43
CA LEU A 145 25.51 55.60 -37.57
C LEU A 145 25.03 55.81 -39.02
N VAL A 146 25.72 56.68 -39.79
CA VAL A 146 25.39 56.85 -41.20
C VAL A 146 25.56 55.56 -42.00
N LYS A 147 26.69 54.87 -41.82
CA LYS A 147 26.93 53.58 -42.49
C LYS A 147 25.92 52.49 -42.05
N LEU A 148 25.69 52.39 -40.75
CA LEU A 148 24.74 51.45 -40.19
C LEU A 148 23.32 51.71 -40.74
N PHE A 149 22.88 52.96 -40.70
CA PHE A 149 21.52 53.30 -41.12
C PHE A 149 21.33 53.20 -42.65
N ALA A 150 22.38 53.39 -43.44
CA ALA A 150 22.29 53.19 -44.89
C ALA A 150 21.95 51.74 -45.26
N SER A 151 22.53 50.76 -44.57
CA SER A 151 22.30 49.36 -44.83
C SER A 151 21.04 48.79 -44.19
N LEU A 152 20.36 49.53 -43.32
CA LEU A 152 19.22 49.04 -42.52
C LEU A 152 17.90 49.18 -43.30
N ASN A 153 17.41 48.10 -43.91
CA ASN A 153 16.18 48.09 -44.71
C ASN A 153 14.98 47.42 -44.02
N THR A 154 15.20 46.80 -42.86
CA THR A 154 14.16 46.19 -42.06
C THR A 154 14.24 46.66 -40.61
N THR A 155 13.21 46.43 -39.83
CA THR A 155 13.22 46.71 -38.40
C THR A 155 14.24 45.84 -37.72
N VAL A 156 15.16 46.48 -36.99
CA VAL A 156 16.16 45.79 -36.15
C VAL A 156 15.90 46.10 -34.69
N LYS A 157 15.92 45.05 -33.88
CA LYS A 157 15.79 45.09 -32.42
C LYS A 157 17.13 44.70 -31.80
N GLU A 158 17.63 45.53 -30.92
CA GLU A 158 18.86 45.27 -30.17
C GLU A 158 18.63 45.42 -28.67
N ARG A 159 19.23 44.56 -27.88
CA ARG A 159 19.32 44.75 -26.44
C ARG A 159 20.57 45.52 -26.11
N ILE A 160 20.42 46.66 -25.46
CA ILE A 160 21.50 47.59 -25.14
C ILE A 160 21.48 47.97 -23.67
N GLU A 161 22.61 48.40 -23.17
CA GLU A 161 22.70 48.95 -21.84
C GLU A 161 22.84 50.46 -21.90
N LEU A 162 21.98 51.18 -21.21
CA LEU A 162 21.96 52.64 -21.16
C LEU A 162 22.06 53.15 -19.72
N THR A 163 22.77 54.25 -19.53
CA THR A 163 22.77 54.95 -18.24
C THR A 163 21.55 55.88 -18.15
N ILE A 164 20.60 55.52 -17.31
CA ILE A 164 19.40 56.29 -17.04
C ILE A 164 19.38 56.68 -15.55
N ASN A 165 19.22 57.97 -15.27
CA ASN A 165 19.18 58.50 -13.90
C ASN A 165 20.38 58.01 -13.00
N SER A 166 21.59 57.95 -13.55
CA SER A 166 22.81 57.50 -12.88
C SER A 166 22.94 56.00 -12.61
N GLY A 167 22.00 55.16 -13.15
CA GLY A 167 22.04 53.70 -13.10
C GLY A 167 22.16 53.08 -14.47
N GLN A 168 22.88 51.97 -14.61
CA GLN A 168 22.88 51.18 -15.84
C GLN A 168 21.58 50.38 -15.92
N THR A 169 20.89 50.49 -17.04
CA THR A 169 19.57 49.83 -17.25
C THR A 169 19.56 49.17 -18.62
N TRP A 170 19.13 47.92 -18.65
CA TRP A 170 18.94 47.20 -19.88
C TRP A 170 17.72 47.72 -20.62
N CYS A 171 17.87 47.97 -21.93
CA CYS A 171 16.87 48.55 -22.81
C CYS A 171 16.78 47.78 -24.12
N TYR A 172 15.62 47.77 -24.72
CA TYR A 172 15.43 47.32 -26.08
C TYR A 172 15.37 48.56 -27.01
N ARG A 173 16.27 48.58 -27.97
CA ARG A 173 16.34 49.59 -29.02
C ARG A 173 15.74 49.04 -30.29
N TYR A 174 14.72 49.72 -30.80
CA TYR A 174 14.07 49.44 -32.06
C TYR A 174 14.52 50.45 -33.06
N ARG A 175 15.06 50.03 -34.20
CA ARG A 175 15.40 50.87 -35.34
C ARG A 175 14.52 50.49 -36.52
N ILE A 176 13.63 51.38 -36.95
CA ILE A 176 12.61 51.15 -37.94
C ILE A 176 12.89 52.07 -39.11
N PRO A 177 12.96 51.58 -40.40
CA PRO A 177 13.12 52.41 -41.55
C PRO A 177 11.95 53.43 -41.65
N PHE A 178 12.30 54.69 -41.83
CA PHE A 178 11.32 55.73 -42.06
C PHE A 178 11.14 55.92 -43.58
N GLU A 179 9.97 55.60 -44.07
CA GLU A 179 9.63 55.73 -45.49
C GLU A 179 8.73 56.92 -45.71
N PHE A 180 9.05 57.65 -46.75
CA PHE A 180 8.25 58.77 -47.24
C PHE A 180 8.11 58.64 -48.75
N PHE A 181 6.87 58.61 -49.28
CA PHE A 181 6.55 58.31 -50.69
C PHE A 181 7.25 57.03 -51.21
N LYS A 182 7.20 55.95 -50.44
CA LYS A 182 7.82 54.63 -50.74
C LYS A 182 9.37 54.63 -50.86
N SER A 183 9.98 55.75 -50.46
CA SER A 183 11.46 55.83 -50.42
C SER A 183 11.92 55.97 -48.98
N LYS A 184 12.94 55.23 -48.63
CA LYS A 184 13.59 55.32 -47.31
C LYS A 184 14.30 56.68 -47.19
N VAL A 185 13.84 57.50 -46.28
CA VAL A 185 14.37 58.86 -46.06
C VAL A 185 15.12 58.96 -44.71
N GLY A 186 14.89 58.04 -43.79
CA GLY A 186 15.49 58.10 -42.47
C GLY A 186 15.29 56.80 -41.66
N ILE A 187 15.58 56.90 -40.35
CA ILE A 187 15.35 55.87 -39.37
C ILE A 187 14.58 56.44 -38.19
N ILE A 188 13.61 55.72 -37.70
CA ILE A 188 12.97 55.95 -36.40
C ILE A 188 13.63 55.03 -35.39
N GLU A 189 14.18 55.57 -34.32
CA GLU A 189 14.72 54.83 -33.21
C GLU A 189 13.82 55.03 -31.97
N ILE A 190 13.41 53.94 -31.34
CA ILE A 190 12.58 53.95 -30.14
C ILE A 190 13.23 53.04 -29.10
N VAL A 191 13.33 53.52 -27.89
CA VAL A 191 13.96 52.75 -26.79
C VAL A 191 13.01 52.64 -25.62
N PHE A 192 12.91 51.39 -25.12
CA PHE A 192 12.15 51.06 -23.94
C PHE A 192 13.04 50.34 -22.93
N THR A 193 12.80 50.51 -21.63
CA THR A 193 13.45 49.73 -20.58
C THR A 193 12.99 48.28 -20.65
N GLU A 194 13.90 47.37 -20.39
CA GLU A 194 13.60 45.93 -20.31
C GLU A 194 12.58 45.61 -19.20
N ASP A 195 12.72 46.29 -18.05
CA ASP A 195 11.81 46.08 -16.91
C ASP A 195 10.34 46.44 -17.23
N ALA A 196 10.08 47.42 -18.08
CA ALA A 196 8.72 47.72 -18.48
C ALA A 196 8.11 46.63 -19.36
N ILE A 197 8.95 45.96 -20.18
CA ILE A 197 8.52 44.88 -21.06
C ILE A 197 8.41 43.56 -20.29
N LEU A 198 9.42 43.21 -19.49
CA LEU A 198 9.54 41.93 -18.81
C LEU A 198 9.11 41.95 -17.34
N GLY A 199 8.93 43.14 -16.73
CA GLY A 199 8.50 43.30 -15.35
C GLY A 199 7.20 42.51 -15.02
N PRO A 200 6.14 42.61 -15.88
CA PRO A 200 4.95 41.79 -15.69
C PRO A 200 5.23 40.27 -15.69
N VAL A 201 6.20 39.82 -16.51
CA VAL A 201 6.61 38.40 -16.54
C VAL A 201 7.28 37.99 -15.24
N HIS A 202 8.15 38.84 -14.69
CA HIS A 202 8.83 38.55 -13.40
C HIS A 202 7.82 38.45 -12.24
N LYS A 203 6.84 39.34 -12.19
CA LYS A 203 5.74 39.27 -11.19
C LYS A 203 4.89 38.02 -11.38
N ALA A 204 4.52 37.69 -12.62
CA ALA A 204 3.78 36.45 -12.91
C ALA A 204 4.59 35.19 -12.52
N ARG A 205 5.90 35.18 -12.76
CA ARG A 205 6.81 34.09 -12.37
C ARG A 205 6.84 33.88 -10.86
N LEU A 206 6.93 34.94 -10.07
CA LEU A 206 6.88 34.85 -8.61
C LEU A 206 5.54 34.30 -8.13
N LEU A 207 4.43 34.80 -8.67
CA LEU A 207 3.09 34.30 -8.34
C LEU A 207 2.92 32.82 -8.69
N MET A 208 3.41 32.38 -9.86
CA MET A 208 3.40 30.99 -10.27
C MET A 208 4.19 30.10 -9.31
N LEU A 209 5.37 30.54 -8.82
CA LEU A 209 6.16 29.80 -7.84
C LEU A 209 5.40 29.62 -6.52
N ILE A 210 4.70 30.66 -6.07
CA ILE A 210 3.88 30.58 -4.85
C ILE A 210 2.74 29.58 -5.04
N ILE A 211 2.01 29.68 -6.16
CA ILE A 211 0.92 28.74 -6.48
C ILE A 211 1.44 27.30 -6.58
N ALA A 212 2.59 27.10 -7.24
CA ALA A 212 3.22 25.80 -7.35
C ALA A 212 3.58 25.21 -5.98
N ALA A 213 4.10 26.03 -5.06
CA ALA A 213 4.43 25.58 -3.69
C ALA A 213 3.17 25.19 -2.90
N ILE A 214 2.08 25.95 -3.05
CA ILE A 214 0.79 25.65 -2.40
C ILE A 214 0.21 24.33 -2.95
N LEU A 215 0.18 24.16 -4.27
CA LEU A 215 -0.33 22.94 -4.92
C LEU A 215 0.49 21.71 -4.54
N LEU A 216 1.82 21.84 -4.50
CA LEU A 216 2.69 20.76 -4.08
C LEU A 216 2.42 20.36 -2.62
N SER A 217 2.30 21.34 -1.72
CA SER A 217 2.00 21.09 -0.31
C SER A 217 0.64 20.41 -0.13
N ALA A 218 -0.38 20.87 -0.85
CA ALA A 218 -1.71 20.27 -0.85
C ALA A 218 -1.70 18.84 -1.40
N SER A 219 -0.93 18.58 -2.47
CA SER A 219 -0.75 17.25 -3.06
C SER A 219 -0.08 16.27 -2.09
N ILE A 220 0.98 16.68 -1.41
CA ILE A 220 1.67 15.87 -0.40
C ILE A 220 0.71 15.55 0.76
N TYR A 221 -0.05 16.55 1.22
CA TYR A 221 -1.04 16.34 2.29
C TYR A 221 -2.13 15.34 1.86
N ALA A 222 -2.70 15.51 0.66
CA ALA A 222 -3.71 14.59 0.12
C ALA A 222 -3.15 13.17 -0.03
N ALA A 223 -1.94 13.01 -0.57
CA ALA A 223 -1.27 11.72 -0.72
C ALA A 223 -1.04 11.04 0.64
N MET A 224 -0.64 11.78 1.67
CA MET A 224 -0.50 11.25 3.03
C MET A 224 -1.84 10.82 3.64
N ARG A 225 -2.92 11.56 3.38
CA ARG A 225 -4.28 11.20 3.84
C ARG A 225 -4.75 9.90 3.20
N ILE A 226 -4.65 9.81 1.88
CA ILE A 226 -5.01 8.59 1.11
C ILE A 226 -4.18 7.40 1.59
N ALA A 227 -2.86 7.58 1.74
CA ALA A 227 -1.98 6.52 2.21
C ALA A 227 -2.35 6.02 3.63
N ARG A 228 -2.80 6.89 4.52
CA ARG A 228 -3.28 6.48 5.85
C ARG A 228 -4.61 5.72 5.77
N GLN A 229 -5.55 6.17 4.95
CA GLN A 229 -6.87 5.57 4.86
C GLN A 229 -6.89 4.23 4.12
N MET A 230 -6.06 4.05 3.09
CA MET A 230 -6.06 2.83 2.27
C MET A 230 -4.94 1.85 2.63
N VAL A 231 -3.71 2.33 2.82
CA VAL A 231 -2.55 1.44 2.98
C VAL A 231 -2.44 0.91 4.41
N GLN A 232 -2.73 1.72 5.40
CA GLN A 232 -2.61 1.30 6.80
C GLN A 232 -3.55 0.14 7.18
N PRO A 233 -4.84 0.13 6.82
CA PRO A 233 -5.71 -1.02 7.05
C PRO A 233 -5.25 -2.29 6.31
N LEU A 234 -4.73 -2.16 5.09
CA LEU A 234 -4.17 -3.29 4.33
C LEU A 234 -2.91 -3.88 4.99
N GLU A 235 -2.05 -3.04 5.55
CA GLU A 235 -0.89 -3.49 6.33
C GLU A 235 -1.34 -4.23 7.60
N GLN A 236 -2.37 -3.75 8.28
CA GLN A 236 -2.96 -4.41 9.45
C GLN A 236 -3.59 -5.75 9.09
N LEU A 237 -4.34 -5.82 7.97
CA LEU A 237 -4.87 -7.09 7.44
C LEU A 237 -3.75 -8.08 7.12
N THR A 238 -2.70 -7.64 6.44
CA THR A 238 -1.54 -8.48 6.12
C THR A 238 -0.88 -9.02 7.39
N ALA A 239 -0.67 -8.16 8.39
CA ALA A 239 -0.11 -8.57 9.67
C ALA A 239 -1.03 -9.56 10.41
N GLY A 240 -2.35 -9.34 10.36
CA GLY A 240 -3.36 -10.25 10.91
C GLY A 240 -3.30 -11.63 10.25
N VAL A 241 -3.24 -11.69 8.93
CA VAL A 241 -3.11 -12.95 8.18
C VAL A 241 -1.84 -13.73 8.58
N ILE A 242 -0.72 -13.02 8.75
CA ILE A 242 0.54 -13.65 9.18
C ILE A 242 0.38 -14.25 10.59
N LYS A 243 -0.21 -13.51 11.53
CA LYS A 243 -0.46 -14.02 12.90
C LYS A 243 -1.36 -15.26 12.91
N VAL A 244 -2.42 -15.25 12.08
CA VAL A 244 -3.31 -16.39 11.92
C VAL A 244 -2.57 -17.60 11.36
N LYS A 245 -1.69 -17.41 10.37
CA LYS A 245 -0.81 -18.44 9.84
C LYS A 245 0.08 -19.06 10.93
N ASP A 246 0.57 -18.24 11.86
CA ASP A 246 1.41 -18.67 12.98
C ASP A 246 0.58 -19.26 14.16
N GLY A 247 -0.75 -19.40 13.98
CA GLY A 247 -1.65 -20.05 14.93
C GLY A 247 -2.32 -19.11 15.93
N ASP A 248 -2.07 -17.80 15.86
CA ASP A 248 -2.77 -16.81 16.70
C ASP A 248 -4.14 -16.47 16.12
N LEU A 249 -5.17 -17.15 16.59
CA LEU A 249 -6.56 -16.86 16.27
C LEU A 249 -7.21 -15.86 17.24
N THR A 250 -6.48 -15.26 18.17
CA THR A 250 -7.03 -14.25 19.09
C THR A 250 -6.99 -12.85 18.49
N THR A 251 -6.21 -12.66 17.44
CA THR A 251 -6.08 -11.38 16.72
C THR A 251 -7.42 -10.97 16.13
N ARG A 252 -7.82 -9.72 16.42
CA ARG A 252 -8.94 -9.04 15.79
C ARG A 252 -8.45 -7.70 15.24
N ILE A 253 -8.95 -7.31 14.07
CA ILE A 253 -8.56 -6.06 13.40
C ILE A 253 -9.73 -5.09 13.51
N ASP A 254 -9.45 -3.85 13.93
CA ASP A 254 -10.46 -2.81 14.04
C ASP A 254 -10.93 -2.36 12.65
N VAL A 255 -12.24 -2.27 12.46
CA VAL A 255 -12.84 -1.74 11.23
C VAL A 255 -12.76 -0.22 11.28
N THR A 256 -11.81 0.35 10.54
CA THR A 256 -11.54 1.80 10.56
C THR A 256 -12.10 2.55 9.37
N THR A 257 -12.58 1.83 8.35
CA THR A 257 -13.15 2.39 7.10
C THR A 257 -14.55 1.80 6.85
N HIS A 258 -15.36 2.51 6.04
CA HIS A 258 -16.71 2.09 5.66
C HIS A 258 -16.80 1.82 4.15
N ASP A 259 -15.70 1.43 3.55
CA ASP A 259 -15.55 1.07 2.15
C ASP A 259 -15.29 -0.44 1.99
N GLU A 260 -14.85 -0.86 0.82
CA GLU A 260 -14.52 -2.26 0.52
C GLU A 260 -13.42 -2.82 1.44
N ILE A 261 -12.54 -1.96 1.97
CA ILE A 261 -11.50 -2.36 2.92
C ILE A 261 -12.13 -2.65 4.29
N GLY A 262 -13.11 -1.85 4.70
CA GLY A 262 -13.89 -2.07 5.91
C GLY A 262 -14.63 -3.40 5.86
N ILE A 263 -15.34 -3.67 4.75
CA ILE A 263 -16.02 -4.94 4.50
C ILE A 263 -15.04 -6.11 4.56
N LEU A 264 -13.90 -6.00 3.88
CA LEU A 264 -12.85 -7.03 3.89
C LEU A 264 -12.32 -7.30 5.31
N THR A 265 -12.20 -6.26 6.12
CA THR A 265 -11.75 -6.38 7.53
C THR A 265 -12.79 -7.12 8.38
N GLU A 266 -14.05 -6.85 8.18
CA GLU A 266 -15.16 -7.49 8.87
C GLU A 266 -15.26 -8.98 8.48
N GLU A 267 -15.18 -9.29 7.19
CA GLU A 267 -15.16 -10.67 6.68
C GLU A 267 -13.94 -11.46 7.20
N PHE A 268 -12.76 -10.81 7.27
CA PHE A 268 -11.59 -11.41 7.88
C PHE A 268 -11.83 -11.77 9.35
N ASN A 269 -12.39 -10.88 10.15
CA ASN A 269 -12.71 -11.13 11.55
C ASN A 269 -13.72 -12.30 11.70
N THR A 270 -14.75 -12.31 10.85
CA THR A 270 -15.76 -13.39 10.81
C THR A 270 -15.12 -14.74 10.47
N MET A 271 -14.22 -14.77 9.49
CA MET A 271 -13.47 -15.97 9.14
C MET A 271 -12.64 -16.49 10.34
N ILE A 272 -11.99 -15.59 11.09
CA ILE A 272 -11.23 -15.97 12.30
C ILE A 272 -12.16 -16.57 13.36
N ASP A 273 -13.31 -15.97 13.58
CA ASP A 273 -14.29 -16.49 14.53
C ASP A 273 -14.75 -17.91 14.13
N HIS A 274 -15.04 -18.16 12.85
CA HIS A 274 -15.37 -19.49 12.32
C HIS A 274 -14.21 -20.50 12.48
N LEU A 275 -12.96 -20.07 12.20
CA LEU A 275 -11.78 -20.94 12.41
C LEU A 275 -11.62 -21.30 13.89
N ARG A 276 -11.83 -20.34 14.78
CA ARG A 276 -11.79 -20.57 16.23
C ARG A 276 -12.86 -21.55 16.69
N GLU A 277 -14.08 -21.40 16.17
CA GLU A 277 -15.18 -22.31 16.44
C GLU A 277 -14.86 -23.73 15.94
N LYS A 278 -14.37 -23.85 14.70
CA LYS A 278 -13.93 -25.14 14.14
C LYS A 278 -12.85 -25.82 14.99
N LEU A 279 -11.86 -25.05 15.48
CA LEU A 279 -10.83 -25.59 16.37
C LEU A 279 -11.39 -26.02 17.75
N LYS A 280 -12.39 -25.30 18.27
CA LYS A 280 -13.06 -25.75 19.48
C LYS A 280 -13.82 -27.07 19.25
N MET A 281 -14.50 -27.21 18.11
CA MET A 281 -15.21 -28.43 17.74
C MET A 281 -14.27 -29.63 17.60
N GLN A 282 -13.02 -29.45 17.18
CA GLN A 282 -12.03 -30.52 17.09
C GLN A 282 -11.74 -31.20 18.44
N LYS A 283 -11.98 -30.54 19.58
CA LYS A 283 -11.81 -31.15 20.90
C LYS A 283 -12.90 -32.13 21.24
N PHE A 284 -14.00 -32.19 20.49
CA PHE A 284 -15.13 -33.07 20.72
C PHE A 284 -15.13 -34.32 19.82
N VAL A 285 -14.10 -34.47 18.99
CA VAL A 285 -13.96 -35.61 18.07
C VAL A 285 -12.60 -36.29 18.26
N SER A 286 -12.53 -37.60 17.95
CA SER A 286 -11.29 -38.37 18.02
C SER A 286 -10.26 -37.92 16.97
N GLU A 287 -8.99 -38.21 17.20
CA GLU A 287 -7.90 -37.88 16.26
C GLU A 287 -8.06 -38.65 14.94
N SER A 288 -8.53 -39.89 14.99
CA SER A 288 -8.90 -40.69 13.81
C SER A 288 -9.98 -40.03 12.97
N THR A 289 -10.99 -39.40 13.60
CA THR A 289 -12.01 -38.60 12.90
C THR A 289 -11.40 -37.37 12.18
N ILE A 290 -10.52 -36.65 12.86
CA ILE A 290 -9.84 -35.47 12.28
C ILE A 290 -8.96 -35.89 11.10
N SER A 291 -8.18 -36.97 11.24
CA SER A 291 -7.33 -37.48 10.16
C SER A 291 -8.14 -37.91 8.93
N MET A 292 -9.23 -38.60 9.14
CA MET A 292 -10.13 -39.03 8.08
C MET A 292 -10.72 -37.83 7.30
N ILE A 293 -11.12 -36.77 8.00
CA ILE A 293 -11.62 -35.53 7.36
C ILE A 293 -10.52 -34.84 6.54
N ARG A 294 -9.26 -34.91 6.98
CA ARG A 294 -8.11 -34.30 6.27
C ARG A 294 -7.70 -35.07 5.00
N GLU A 295 -7.80 -36.43 5.06
CA GLU A 295 -7.33 -37.28 3.96
C GLU A 295 -8.27 -37.31 2.75
N LYS A 296 -9.58 -37.15 2.95
CA LYS A 296 -10.55 -37.13 1.87
C LYS A 296 -10.86 -35.72 1.42
N LYS A 297 -10.52 -35.44 0.15
CA LYS A 297 -10.73 -34.14 -0.53
C LYS A 297 -12.14 -33.96 -1.13
N ASP A 298 -12.98 -34.98 -1.14
CA ASP A 298 -14.28 -34.95 -1.83
C ASP A 298 -15.45 -34.82 -0.85
N ASP A 299 -16.43 -34.03 -1.28
CA ASP A 299 -17.62 -33.60 -0.50
C ASP A 299 -18.59 -34.72 -0.09
N GLU A 300 -18.39 -35.97 -0.51
CA GLU A 300 -19.26 -37.09 -0.13
C GLU A 300 -18.65 -37.91 1.00
N LEU A 301 -19.07 -37.57 2.21
CA LEU A 301 -18.83 -38.39 3.41
C LEU A 301 -19.86 -39.55 3.45
N ASP A 302 -19.70 -40.54 2.57
CA ASP A 302 -20.56 -41.72 2.59
C ASP A 302 -20.34 -42.56 3.87
N LEU A 303 -21.45 -43.10 4.37
CA LEU A 303 -21.43 -44.09 5.44
C LEU A 303 -20.68 -45.35 4.99
N GLY A 304 -19.93 -45.98 5.88
CA GLY A 304 -19.19 -47.20 5.61
C GLY A 304 -17.92 -47.33 6.42
N GLY A 305 -17.37 -48.53 6.41
CA GLY A 305 -16.14 -48.84 7.15
C GLY A 305 -15.31 -49.89 6.45
N THR A 306 -14.09 -50.07 6.94
CA THR A 306 -13.16 -51.09 6.46
C THR A 306 -12.85 -52.08 7.57
N ASN A 307 -12.63 -53.33 7.18
CA ASN A 307 -12.18 -54.33 8.15
C ASN A 307 -10.74 -54.02 8.58
N LYS A 308 -10.55 -53.85 9.88
CA LYS A 308 -9.25 -53.61 10.51
C LYS A 308 -9.06 -54.50 11.71
N ASN A 309 -7.83 -54.94 11.93
CA ASN A 309 -7.46 -55.62 13.16
C ASN A 309 -6.87 -54.62 14.14
N MET A 310 -7.56 -54.37 15.26
CA MET A 310 -7.25 -53.31 16.23
C MET A 310 -7.24 -53.84 17.63
N ALA A 311 -6.49 -53.21 18.55
CA ALA A 311 -6.59 -53.46 19.97
C ALA A 311 -7.43 -52.38 20.65
N PHE A 312 -8.27 -52.80 21.58
CA PHE A 312 -9.20 -51.99 22.33
C PHE A 312 -8.83 -52.02 23.81
N LEU A 313 -8.71 -50.85 24.40
CA LEU A 313 -8.54 -50.65 25.82
C LEU A 313 -9.77 -49.92 26.37
N PHE A 314 -10.44 -50.59 27.31
CA PHE A 314 -11.50 -49.98 28.11
C PHE A 314 -10.99 -49.77 29.52
N SER A 315 -11.24 -48.59 30.09
CA SER A 315 -10.88 -48.26 31.49
C SER A 315 -12.06 -47.57 32.14
N ASP A 316 -12.52 -48.11 33.25
CA ASP A 316 -13.74 -47.68 33.94
C ASP A 316 -13.46 -47.49 35.45
N ILE A 317 -14.09 -46.44 36.03
CA ILE A 317 -13.89 -46.08 37.44
C ILE A 317 -14.67 -47.00 38.35
N ARG A 318 -14.03 -47.63 39.28
CA ARG A 318 -14.67 -48.54 40.23
C ARG A 318 -15.42 -47.76 41.32
N GLY A 319 -16.74 -48.10 41.45
CA GLY A 319 -17.60 -47.45 42.43
C GLY A 319 -18.02 -46.05 42.11
N PHE A 320 -17.95 -45.65 40.82
CA PHE A 320 -18.31 -44.30 40.38
C PHE A 320 -19.71 -43.90 40.77
N THR A 321 -20.72 -44.74 40.54
CA THR A 321 -22.13 -44.49 40.91
C THR A 321 -22.28 -44.11 42.38
N ALA A 322 -21.72 -44.94 43.26
CA ALA A 322 -21.77 -44.70 44.71
C ALA A 322 -21.02 -43.48 45.17
N MET A 323 -19.98 -43.08 44.45
CA MET A 323 -19.22 -41.85 44.70
C MET A 323 -20.00 -40.64 44.21
N SER A 324 -20.55 -40.68 43.01
CA SER A 324 -21.33 -39.57 42.38
C SER A 324 -22.60 -39.24 43.12
N GLU A 325 -23.26 -40.21 43.79
CA GLU A 325 -24.42 -39.94 44.63
C GLU A 325 -24.09 -39.20 45.93
N LYS A 326 -22.83 -39.21 46.39
CA LYS A 326 -22.41 -38.65 47.68
C LYS A 326 -21.77 -37.26 47.52
N LEU A 327 -21.38 -36.89 46.35
CA LEU A 327 -20.64 -35.63 46.09
C LEU A 327 -21.49 -34.64 45.32
N PRO A 328 -21.26 -33.33 45.48
CA PRO A 328 -21.83 -32.29 44.59
C PRO A 328 -21.44 -32.53 43.11
N PRO A 329 -22.35 -32.33 42.17
CA PRO A 329 -22.09 -32.60 40.72
C PRO A 329 -20.80 -31.94 40.20
N GLU A 330 -20.51 -30.70 40.63
CA GLU A 330 -19.34 -29.94 40.20
C GLU A 330 -18.02 -30.61 40.67
N GLN A 331 -18.03 -31.22 41.87
CA GLN A 331 -16.89 -31.95 42.38
C GLN A 331 -16.72 -33.28 41.63
N VAL A 332 -17.82 -33.97 41.31
CA VAL A 332 -17.77 -35.22 40.53
C VAL A 332 -17.15 -34.94 39.15
N VAL A 333 -17.59 -33.88 38.45
CA VAL A 333 -17.05 -33.48 37.16
C VAL A 333 -15.55 -33.10 37.26
N SER A 334 -15.18 -32.32 38.30
CA SER A 334 -13.79 -31.92 38.50
C SER A 334 -12.86 -33.15 38.72
N ILE A 335 -13.29 -34.11 39.55
CA ILE A 335 -12.53 -35.33 39.79
C ILE A 335 -12.45 -36.17 38.52
N LEU A 336 -13.59 -36.38 37.85
CA LEU A 336 -13.66 -37.17 36.63
C LEU A 336 -12.69 -36.60 35.57
N ASN A 337 -12.73 -35.28 35.31
CA ASN A 337 -11.85 -34.65 34.33
C ASN A 337 -10.37 -34.81 34.65
N GLU A 338 -9.94 -34.72 35.94
CA GLU A 338 -8.54 -34.90 36.32
C GLU A 338 -8.03 -36.31 36.01
N TYR A 339 -8.85 -37.35 36.26
CA TYR A 339 -8.46 -38.70 35.98
C TYR A 339 -8.61 -39.10 34.51
N LEU A 340 -9.58 -38.56 33.80
CA LEU A 340 -9.71 -38.74 32.34
C LEU A 340 -8.54 -38.08 31.60
N ASP A 341 -8.15 -36.86 32.00
CA ASP A 341 -6.99 -36.14 31.41
C ASP A 341 -5.69 -36.95 31.61
N LEU A 342 -5.44 -37.48 32.84
CA LEU A 342 -4.29 -38.29 33.13
C LEU A 342 -4.22 -39.55 32.25
N GLN A 343 -5.35 -40.28 32.12
CA GLN A 343 -5.41 -41.49 31.32
C GLN A 343 -5.28 -41.17 29.82
N SER A 344 -5.96 -40.12 29.34
CA SER A 344 -5.88 -39.70 27.95
C SER A 344 -4.47 -39.33 27.52
N ALA A 345 -3.72 -38.61 28.35
CA ALA A 345 -2.32 -38.28 28.10
C ALA A 345 -1.44 -39.50 27.97
N ILE A 346 -1.67 -40.53 28.80
CA ILE A 346 -0.91 -41.80 28.79
C ILE A 346 -1.27 -42.60 27.53
N ILE A 347 -2.54 -42.74 27.20
CA ILE A 347 -3.00 -43.45 26.01
C ILE A 347 -2.35 -42.85 24.76
N LYS A 348 -2.40 -41.51 24.60
CA LYS A 348 -1.78 -40.79 23.48
C LYS A 348 -0.25 -40.97 23.45
N LYS A 349 0.43 -40.93 24.60
CA LYS A 349 1.87 -41.16 24.70
C LYS A 349 2.27 -42.55 24.15
N HIS A 350 1.41 -43.55 24.29
CA HIS A 350 1.63 -44.90 23.77
C HIS A 350 1.04 -45.13 22.37
N GLY A 351 0.63 -44.06 21.66
CA GLY A 351 0.15 -44.12 20.28
C GLY A 351 -1.31 -44.62 20.15
N GLY A 352 -2.07 -44.61 21.24
CA GLY A 352 -3.50 -44.90 21.23
C GLY A 352 -4.31 -43.66 20.94
N ASP A 353 -5.49 -43.82 20.28
CA ASP A 353 -6.49 -42.80 20.10
C ASP A 353 -7.67 -43.02 21.04
N ILE A 354 -8.23 -41.91 21.55
CA ILE A 354 -9.46 -41.96 22.36
C ILE A 354 -10.65 -41.94 21.41
N ASP A 355 -11.35 -43.06 21.30
CA ASP A 355 -12.55 -43.15 20.47
C ASP A 355 -13.69 -42.31 21.08
N LYS A 356 -13.98 -42.58 22.35
CA LYS A 356 -15.01 -41.83 23.10
C LYS A 356 -14.89 -42.02 24.61
N PHE A 357 -15.56 -41.13 25.33
CA PHE A 357 -15.88 -41.30 26.74
C PHE A 357 -17.36 -41.74 26.88
N VAL A 358 -17.60 -42.75 27.67
CA VAL A 358 -18.96 -43.24 27.95
C VAL A 358 -19.20 -43.15 29.48
N GLY A 359 -19.69 -41.97 29.90
CA GLY A 359 -19.75 -41.65 31.32
C GLY A 359 -18.37 -41.53 31.95
N ASP A 360 -18.02 -42.43 32.82
CA ASP A 360 -16.71 -42.53 33.49
C ASP A 360 -15.78 -43.54 32.80
N GLU A 361 -16.21 -44.22 31.75
CA GLU A 361 -15.43 -45.18 30.99
C GLU A 361 -14.72 -44.51 29.81
N ILE A 362 -13.46 -44.88 29.58
CA ILE A 362 -12.67 -44.54 28.39
C ILE A 362 -12.65 -45.74 27.45
N MET A 363 -12.99 -45.51 26.18
CA MET A 363 -12.72 -46.41 25.08
C MET A 363 -11.53 -45.87 24.27
N ALA A 364 -10.45 -46.59 24.20
CA ALA A 364 -9.29 -46.25 23.40
C ALA A 364 -8.95 -47.36 22.41
N VAL A 365 -8.39 -46.96 21.26
CA VAL A 365 -8.02 -47.86 20.16
C VAL A 365 -6.53 -47.75 19.84
N PHE A 366 -5.93 -48.87 19.45
CA PHE A 366 -4.53 -48.95 19.00
C PHE A 366 -4.50 -49.70 17.67
N GLU A 367 -3.88 -49.10 16.66
CA GLU A 367 -3.94 -49.60 15.27
C GLU A 367 -2.57 -50.09 14.77
N ASP A 368 -1.47 -49.68 15.37
CA ASP A 368 -0.11 -49.96 14.92
C ASP A 368 0.25 -51.48 14.96
N LYS A 369 1.41 -51.83 14.41
CA LYS A 369 1.89 -53.24 14.41
C LYS A 369 2.20 -53.75 15.80
N THR A 370 2.43 -52.89 16.77
CA THR A 370 2.78 -53.19 18.15
C THR A 370 1.61 -52.99 19.12
N LYS A 371 0.40 -52.88 18.59
CA LYS A 371 -0.84 -52.54 19.32
C LYS A 371 -1.10 -53.35 20.58
N ALA A 372 -0.70 -54.61 20.61
CA ALA A 372 -0.80 -55.45 21.81
C ALA A 372 0.14 -54.97 22.92
N ASP A 373 1.40 -54.69 22.57
CA ASP A 373 2.39 -54.22 23.54
C ASP A 373 2.05 -52.82 24.02
N THR A 374 1.72 -51.87 23.09
CA THR A 374 1.45 -50.48 23.41
C THR A 374 0.18 -50.32 24.24
N ALA A 375 -0.88 -51.12 23.99
CA ALA A 375 -2.09 -51.12 24.80
C ALA A 375 -1.84 -51.59 26.22
N VAL A 376 -1.04 -52.68 26.41
CA VAL A 376 -0.71 -53.19 27.74
C VAL A 376 0.24 -52.26 28.49
N GLU A 377 1.25 -51.68 27.82
CA GLU A 377 2.13 -50.68 28.41
C GLU A 377 1.35 -49.42 28.85
N ALA A 378 0.38 -48.94 28.04
CA ALA A 378 -0.51 -47.86 28.42
C ALA A 378 -1.34 -48.17 29.67
N ALA A 379 -1.91 -49.36 29.72
CA ALA A 379 -2.71 -49.81 30.88
C ALA A 379 -1.87 -49.87 32.18
N VAL A 380 -0.65 -50.39 32.12
CA VAL A 380 0.24 -50.42 33.27
C VAL A 380 0.62 -49.01 33.73
N ASP A 381 1.02 -48.13 32.79
CA ASP A 381 1.34 -46.74 33.10
C ASP A 381 0.14 -46.00 33.70
N ILE A 382 -1.09 -46.29 33.24
CA ILE A 382 -2.34 -45.73 33.79
C ILE A 382 -2.50 -46.12 35.25
N ILE A 383 -2.44 -47.42 35.58
CA ILE A 383 -2.58 -47.90 36.96
C ILE A 383 -1.52 -47.28 37.88
N GLU A 384 -0.25 -47.28 37.45
CA GLU A 384 0.84 -46.66 38.23
C GLU A 384 0.66 -45.19 38.46
N SER A 385 0.21 -44.44 37.42
CA SER A 385 0.01 -43.00 37.50
C SER A 385 -1.19 -42.63 38.37
N ILE A 386 -2.29 -43.39 38.30
CA ILE A 386 -3.44 -43.23 39.19
C ILE A 386 -3.02 -43.50 40.65
N GLN A 387 -2.22 -44.53 40.92
CA GLN A 387 -1.71 -44.79 42.28
C GLN A 387 -0.85 -43.64 42.81
N LYS A 388 -0.03 -43.02 41.96
CA LYS A 388 0.77 -41.84 42.35
C LYS A 388 -0.13 -40.62 42.62
N LEU A 389 -1.11 -40.38 41.78
CA LEU A 389 -2.09 -39.29 41.95
C LEU A 389 -2.90 -39.51 43.27
N ASN A 390 -3.39 -40.72 43.50
CA ASN A 390 -4.13 -41.06 44.72
C ASN A 390 -3.33 -40.75 46.00
N LYS A 391 -2.03 -41.13 46.04
CA LYS A 391 -1.15 -40.82 47.18
C LYS A 391 -1.03 -39.29 47.43
N GLN A 392 -1.06 -38.48 46.40
CA GLN A 392 -1.04 -37.03 46.52
C GLN A 392 -2.38 -36.51 47.06
N ARG A 393 -3.48 -37.01 46.51
CA ARG A 393 -4.85 -36.65 46.90
C ARG A 393 -5.18 -37.05 48.33
N GLU A 394 -4.77 -38.24 48.74
CA GLU A 394 -4.92 -38.71 50.14
C GLU A 394 -4.23 -37.77 51.14
N LYS A 395 -2.99 -37.34 50.84
CA LYS A 395 -2.29 -36.35 51.67
C LYS A 395 -3.02 -35.01 51.76
N ALA A 396 -3.78 -34.64 50.74
CA ALA A 396 -4.61 -33.45 50.71
C ALA A 396 -6.03 -33.65 51.28
N GLY A 397 -6.37 -34.86 51.78
CA GLY A 397 -7.71 -35.18 52.24
C GLY A 397 -8.76 -35.24 51.16
N ALA A 398 -8.35 -35.38 49.87
CA ALA A 398 -9.23 -35.39 48.73
C ALA A 398 -9.67 -36.80 48.34
N VAL A 399 -10.83 -36.89 47.66
CA VAL A 399 -11.38 -38.17 47.19
C VAL A 399 -10.44 -38.82 46.17
N THR A 400 -10.20 -40.14 46.29
CA THR A 400 -9.43 -40.94 45.37
C THR A 400 -10.32 -41.89 44.57
N ILE A 401 -9.89 -42.25 43.36
CA ILE A 401 -10.59 -43.23 42.53
C ILE A 401 -9.62 -44.36 42.11
N THR A 402 -10.20 -45.50 41.79
CA THR A 402 -9.50 -46.63 41.22
C THR A 402 -10.17 -47.06 39.92
N VAL A 403 -9.41 -47.59 38.99
CA VAL A 403 -9.93 -48.06 37.71
C VAL A 403 -9.70 -49.57 37.54
N GLY A 404 -10.57 -50.19 36.75
CA GLY A 404 -10.35 -51.52 36.19
C GLY A 404 -10.18 -51.39 34.68
N ILE A 405 -9.25 -52.16 34.11
CA ILE A 405 -8.93 -52.04 32.68
C ILE A 405 -9.11 -53.41 31.99
N GLY A 406 -9.79 -53.39 30.82
CA GLY A 406 -9.96 -54.53 29.94
C GLY A 406 -9.30 -54.32 28.59
N ILE A 407 -8.53 -55.30 28.08
CA ILE A 407 -7.85 -55.18 26.80
C ILE A 407 -8.10 -56.42 25.95
N HIS A 408 -8.57 -56.20 24.73
CA HIS A 408 -8.71 -57.26 23.73
C HIS A 408 -8.31 -56.73 22.34
N MET A 409 -7.93 -57.61 21.43
CA MET A 409 -7.68 -57.30 20.03
C MET A 409 -8.41 -58.27 19.11
N GLY A 410 -8.85 -57.76 17.97
CA GLY A 410 -9.55 -58.54 16.95
C GLY A 410 -9.97 -57.75 15.75
N ASP A 411 -10.65 -58.45 14.85
CA ASP A 411 -11.15 -57.83 13.62
C ASP A 411 -12.45 -57.08 13.89
N VAL A 412 -12.56 -55.88 13.34
CA VAL A 412 -13.71 -54.97 13.47
C VAL A 412 -13.95 -54.25 12.16
N VAL A 413 -15.17 -53.75 11.98
CA VAL A 413 -15.42 -52.74 10.99
C VAL A 413 -15.18 -51.38 11.64
N HIS A 414 -14.21 -50.67 11.12
CA HIS A 414 -13.82 -49.34 11.60
C HIS A 414 -14.18 -48.31 10.51
N GLY A 415 -14.95 -47.29 10.84
CA GLY A 415 -15.38 -46.33 9.88
C GLY A 415 -16.53 -45.44 10.34
N ARG A 416 -17.24 -44.85 9.38
CA ARG A 416 -18.34 -43.89 9.58
C ARG A 416 -19.68 -44.61 9.73
N MET A 417 -20.28 -44.44 10.87
CA MET A 417 -21.50 -45.10 11.26
C MET A 417 -22.49 -44.11 11.83
N GLY A 418 -23.78 -44.30 11.52
CA GLY A 418 -24.84 -43.40 12.00
C GLY A 418 -25.85 -43.04 10.95
N SER A 419 -26.38 -41.83 11.02
CA SER A 419 -27.33 -41.29 10.07
C SER A 419 -26.64 -40.22 9.13
N LYS A 420 -27.37 -39.74 8.13
CA LYS A 420 -26.87 -38.67 7.25
C LYS A 420 -26.55 -37.36 8.01
N ASP A 421 -27.32 -37.10 9.10
CA ASP A 421 -27.21 -35.86 9.84
C ASP A 421 -26.24 -35.95 11.04
N ARG A 422 -25.94 -37.18 11.50
CA ARG A 422 -25.03 -37.45 12.65
C ARG A 422 -24.27 -38.75 12.43
N MET A 423 -22.97 -38.64 12.32
CA MET A 423 -22.09 -39.74 12.10
C MET A 423 -21.00 -39.77 13.21
N ASP A 424 -20.69 -40.95 13.68
CA ASP A 424 -19.54 -41.22 14.53
C ASP A 424 -18.52 -42.01 13.72
N PHE A 425 -17.24 -41.70 13.89
CA PHE A 425 -16.16 -42.54 13.36
C PHE A 425 -15.68 -43.44 14.45
N THR A 426 -16.05 -44.70 14.36
CA THR A 426 -15.84 -45.66 15.45
C THR A 426 -15.66 -47.09 14.95
N SER A 427 -15.46 -48.02 15.85
CA SER A 427 -15.31 -49.47 15.57
C SER A 427 -16.53 -50.25 16.04
N ILE A 428 -16.98 -51.19 15.21
CA ILE A 428 -18.04 -52.15 15.57
C ILE A 428 -17.53 -53.57 15.32
N GLY A 429 -17.73 -54.44 16.29
CA GLY A 429 -17.38 -55.86 16.22
C GLY A 429 -17.33 -56.53 17.58
N ASP A 430 -17.26 -57.87 17.57
CA ASP A 430 -17.23 -58.67 18.80
C ASP A 430 -16.00 -58.31 19.64
N ALA A 431 -14.89 -57.87 19.02
CA ALA A 431 -13.68 -57.49 19.73
C ALA A 431 -13.90 -56.29 20.66
N VAL A 432 -14.71 -55.32 20.26
CA VAL A 432 -15.05 -54.16 21.09
C VAL A 432 -15.85 -54.59 22.31
N ASN A 433 -16.90 -55.44 22.10
CA ASN A 433 -17.74 -55.92 23.16
C ASN A 433 -16.97 -56.81 24.17
N LEU A 434 -16.01 -57.60 23.68
CA LEU A 434 -15.21 -58.45 24.55
C LEU A 434 -14.24 -57.62 25.41
N ALA A 435 -13.62 -56.60 24.86
CA ALA A 435 -12.75 -55.67 25.62
C ALA A 435 -13.55 -54.96 26.73
N ALA A 436 -14.76 -54.48 26.44
CA ALA A 436 -15.65 -53.88 27.43
C ALA A 436 -16.07 -54.86 28.53
N ARG A 437 -16.39 -56.11 28.16
CA ARG A 437 -16.65 -57.17 29.16
C ARG A 437 -15.44 -57.44 30.04
N LEU A 438 -14.25 -57.54 29.50
CA LEU A 438 -13.04 -57.71 30.29
C LEU A 438 -12.86 -56.56 31.27
N CYS A 439 -13.11 -55.34 30.83
CA CYS A 439 -13.08 -54.14 31.68
C CYS A 439 -14.10 -54.28 32.83
N SER A 440 -15.36 -54.64 32.56
CA SER A 440 -16.39 -54.74 33.60
C SER A 440 -16.07 -55.82 34.67
N HIS A 441 -15.30 -56.85 34.32
CA HIS A 441 -14.86 -57.91 35.26
C HIS A 441 -13.54 -57.57 35.97
N ALA A 442 -12.87 -56.48 35.61
CA ALA A 442 -11.62 -56.10 36.24
C ALA A 442 -11.88 -55.48 37.62
N ASP A 443 -11.26 -56.01 38.64
CA ASP A 443 -11.26 -55.41 39.98
C ASP A 443 -10.53 -54.09 40.02
N ALA A 444 -10.68 -53.38 41.12
CA ALA A 444 -9.95 -52.12 41.32
C ALA A 444 -8.42 -52.32 41.14
N GLN A 445 -7.83 -51.45 40.32
CA GLN A 445 -6.40 -51.43 39.98
C GLN A 445 -5.90 -52.74 39.33
N THR A 446 -6.78 -53.41 38.58
CA THR A 446 -6.40 -54.65 37.85
C THR A 446 -6.57 -54.44 36.35
N ILE A 447 -5.76 -55.19 35.59
CA ILE A 447 -5.83 -55.20 34.11
C ILE A 447 -6.15 -56.63 33.70
N ILE A 448 -7.25 -56.82 32.96
CA ILE A 448 -7.63 -58.09 32.36
C ILE A 448 -7.35 -58.02 30.86
N VAL A 449 -6.60 -58.95 30.34
CA VAL A 449 -6.27 -59.06 28.92
C VAL A 449 -6.74 -60.38 28.33
N SER A 450 -7.15 -60.42 27.11
CA SER A 450 -7.51 -61.65 26.43
C SER A 450 -6.31 -62.51 26.05
N GLN A 451 -6.56 -63.79 25.71
CA GLN A 451 -5.51 -64.69 25.22
C GLN A 451 -4.88 -64.17 23.93
N GLU A 452 -5.63 -63.53 23.07
CA GLU A 452 -5.18 -62.94 21.80
C GLU A 452 -4.14 -61.85 22.03
N ILE A 453 -4.32 -60.99 23.02
CA ILE A 453 -3.32 -59.99 23.43
C ILE A 453 -2.04 -60.69 23.88
N ILE A 454 -2.12 -61.71 24.79
CA ILE A 454 -0.97 -62.44 25.31
C ILE A 454 -0.18 -63.10 24.17
N THR A 455 -0.86 -63.69 23.20
CA THR A 455 -0.23 -64.34 22.05
C THR A 455 0.55 -63.41 21.15
N ASN A 456 0.09 -62.19 21.05
CA ASN A 456 0.66 -61.14 20.20
C ASN A 456 1.64 -60.21 20.93
N LEU A 457 1.89 -60.38 22.21
CA LEU A 457 2.93 -59.65 22.95
C LEU A 457 4.32 -60.05 22.46
N SER A 458 5.06 -59.05 21.95
CA SER A 458 6.47 -59.22 21.55
C SER A 458 7.40 -59.20 22.75
N LYS A 459 7.03 -58.52 23.82
CA LYS A 459 7.81 -58.34 25.05
C LYS A 459 7.23 -59.20 26.17
N LYS A 460 7.89 -60.31 26.52
CA LYS A 460 7.52 -61.16 27.65
C LYS A 460 7.83 -60.56 29.06
N LYS A 461 7.59 -59.27 29.22
CA LYS A 461 7.89 -58.48 30.43
C LYS A 461 6.81 -58.54 31.50
N PHE A 462 5.58 -58.86 31.09
CA PHE A 462 4.44 -58.81 31.99
C PHE A 462 4.19 -60.16 32.69
N LYS A 463 3.99 -60.13 34.00
CA LYS A 463 3.59 -61.31 34.80
C LYS A 463 2.08 -61.19 35.05
N GLY A 464 1.34 -62.19 34.70
CA GLY A 464 -0.12 -62.26 34.90
C GLY A 464 -0.56 -63.59 35.49
N LYS A 465 -1.76 -63.61 36.10
CA LYS A 465 -2.45 -64.80 36.57
C LYS A 465 -3.50 -65.18 35.53
N LYS A 466 -3.52 -66.47 35.16
CA LYS A 466 -4.56 -66.98 34.27
C LYS A 466 -5.89 -67.03 35.03
N LEU A 467 -6.89 -66.41 34.49
CA LEU A 467 -8.26 -66.49 34.97
C LEU A 467 -9.04 -67.55 34.19
N GLY A 468 -10.12 -68.09 34.79
CA GLY A 468 -11.04 -68.98 34.09
C GLY A 468 -11.85 -68.27 33.00
N PRO A 469 -12.64 -69.02 32.22
CA PRO A 469 -13.49 -68.38 31.18
C PRO A 469 -14.44 -67.41 31.82
N ILE A 470 -14.46 -66.19 31.30
CA ILE A 470 -15.41 -65.12 31.64
C ILE A 470 -16.66 -65.30 30.74
N LYS A 471 -17.81 -65.54 31.36
CA LYS A 471 -19.11 -65.71 30.64
C LYS A 471 -19.72 -64.42 30.19
#